data_7c22967678d596035b66738c31723aa5
#
_entry.id   7c22967678d596035b66738c31723aa5
#
_cell.length_a   1.000
_cell.length_b   1.000
_cell.length_c   1.000
_cell.angle_alpha   90.00
_cell.angle_beta   90.00
_cell.angle_gamma   90.00
#
_symmetry.space_group_name_H-M   'P 1'
#
loop_
_entity.id
_entity.type
_entity.pdbx_description
1 polymer ?
#
loop_
_entity_poly.entity_id
_entity_poly.type
_entity_poly.pdbx_seq_one_letter_code
_entity_poly.pdbx_strand_id
1 'polypeptide(L)'
;AASDVYKRQPLIRDGVASYLHDNDPEETREWMDSLDGLLDHSDPERARYLMLRLLERATAKRVEMPSLTSTDFVNTIPTTMEPEFPGDEELEKRYRRWIRWNAAIMVHRAQRPGIGVGGHISTYAGAAPLYEVGLNHFFKGKDDPSGGDQVFFQGHASPGMYARAYMEGRLTEKDLDSFRQEVSRGEGEGLPSY
;
A
#
# COMPACT_ATOMS: atom_id res chain seq x y z
N ALA A 1 -0.67 -4.49 -22.02
CA ALA A 1 -1.45 -3.26 -22.32
C ALA A 1 -1.92 -2.52 -21.06
N ALA A 2 -2.16 -3.21 -19.92
CA ALA A 2 -2.54 -2.54 -18.67
C ALA A 2 -1.36 -1.89 -17.92
N SER A 3 -0.12 -2.31 -18.19
CA SER A 3 1.06 -1.78 -17.50
C SER A 3 1.52 -0.39 -17.98
N ASP A 4 1.07 0.05 -19.14
CA ASP A 4 1.52 1.34 -19.71
C ASP A 4 0.68 2.54 -19.28
N VAL A 5 -0.55 2.32 -18.80
CA VAL A 5 -1.42 3.41 -18.33
C VAL A 5 -0.91 4.02 -17.03
N TYR A 6 -0.33 3.20 -16.16
CA TYR A 6 0.25 3.68 -14.89
C TYR A 6 1.60 4.37 -15.04
N LYS A 7 2.29 4.19 -16.17
CA LYS A 7 3.60 4.83 -16.40
C LYS A 7 3.50 6.27 -16.89
N ARG A 8 2.31 6.78 -17.17
CA ARG A 8 2.09 8.09 -17.77
C ARG A 8 1.42 9.12 -16.87
N GLN A 9 1.33 8.88 -15.57
CA GLN A 9 0.92 9.95 -14.67
C GLN A 9 2.11 10.87 -14.41
N PRO A 10 2.00 12.15 -14.75
CA PRO A 10 3.03 13.12 -14.47
C PRO A 10 3.13 13.32 -12.98
N LEU A 11 4.15 12.74 -12.39
CA LEU A 11 4.58 13.08 -11.04
C LEU A 11 5.40 14.37 -11.16
N ILE A 12 4.90 15.45 -10.57
CA ILE A 12 5.74 16.61 -10.29
C ILE A 12 6.71 16.15 -9.20
N ARG A 13 7.89 15.71 -9.62
CA ARG A 13 9.05 15.49 -8.73
C ARG A 13 10.03 16.64 -8.98
N ASP A 14 11.02 16.75 -8.11
CA ASP A 14 12.14 17.70 -8.24
C ASP A 14 12.64 17.76 -9.70
N GLY A 15 12.22 18.77 -10.41
CA GLY A 15 12.41 18.88 -11.87
C GLY A 15 11.10 18.65 -12.62
N VAL A 16 10.82 19.56 -13.46
CA VAL A 16 9.73 19.68 -14.41
C VAL A 16 9.46 18.38 -15.15
N ALA A 17 8.23 18.20 -15.49
CA ALA A 17 7.69 17.20 -16.40
C ALA A 17 8.69 16.74 -17.49
N SER A 18 9.60 15.85 -17.08
CA SER A 18 10.72 15.34 -17.92
C SER A 18 10.25 14.56 -19.16
N TYR A 19 8.93 14.36 -19.32
CA TYR A 19 8.32 13.71 -20.47
C TYR A 19 7.76 14.70 -21.50
N LEU A 20 7.70 16.00 -21.16
CA LEU A 20 7.34 17.06 -22.11
C LEU A 20 8.64 17.64 -22.70
N HIS A 21 8.67 17.73 -24.02
CA HIS A 21 9.77 18.38 -24.71
C HIS A 21 9.55 19.89 -24.67
N ASP A 22 10.56 20.62 -24.21
CA ASP A 22 10.56 22.08 -24.23
C ASP A 22 10.88 22.55 -25.66
N ASN A 23 9.87 23.09 -26.31
CA ASN A 23 9.98 23.56 -27.71
C ASN A 23 10.52 25.00 -27.82
N ASP A 24 10.52 25.73 -26.69
CA ASP A 24 11.03 27.10 -26.63
C ASP A 24 11.68 27.39 -25.27
N PRO A 25 12.95 27.02 -25.12
CA PRO A 25 13.68 27.25 -23.87
C PRO A 25 13.90 28.71 -23.51
N GLU A 26 13.84 29.63 -24.48
CA GLU A 26 13.96 31.07 -24.21
C GLU A 26 12.69 31.60 -23.56
N GLU A 27 11.53 31.31 -24.15
CA GLU A 27 10.24 31.68 -23.56
C GLU A 27 10.07 31.03 -22.17
N THR A 28 10.44 29.78 -22.01
CA THR A 28 10.39 29.10 -20.71
C THR A 28 11.23 29.84 -19.68
N ARG A 29 12.40 30.32 -20.02
CA ARG A 29 13.27 31.08 -19.11
C ARG A 29 12.65 32.42 -18.73
N GLU A 30 12.06 33.14 -19.66
CA GLU A 30 11.38 34.41 -19.41
C GLU A 30 10.22 34.25 -18.40
N TRP A 31 9.43 33.18 -18.53
CA TRP A 31 8.39 32.83 -17.58
C TRP A 31 8.93 32.54 -16.17
N MET A 32 10.02 31.81 -16.09
CA MET A 32 10.66 31.47 -14.81
C MET A 32 11.26 32.73 -14.15
N ASP A 33 11.98 33.55 -14.91
CA ASP A 33 12.53 34.83 -14.44
C ASP A 33 11.45 35.78 -13.95
N SER A 34 10.29 35.81 -14.62
CA SER A 34 9.13 36.59 -14.22
C SER A 34 8.52 36.11 -12.91
N LEU A 35 8.46 34.79 -12.72
CA LEU A 35 8.00 34.20 -11.45
C LEU A 35 8.99 34.48 -10.31
N ASP A 36 10.29 34.32 -10.56
CA ASP A 36 11.33 34.60 -9.58
C ASP A 36 11.31 36.09 -9.16
N GLY A 37 11.16 37.01 -10.13
CA GLY A 37 10.99 38.42 -9.82
C GLY A 37 9.73 38.74 -9.00
N LEU A 38 8.66 37.99 -9.21
CA LEU A 38 7.45 38.10 -8.38
C LEU A 38 7.70 37.61 -6.95
N LEU A 39 8.38 36.48 -6.80
CA LEU A 39 8.70 35.88 -5.50
C LEU A 39 9.65 36.76 -4.68
N ASP A 40 10.61 37.41 -5.34
CA ASP A 40 11.58 38.28 -4.69
C ASP A 40 11.00 39.63 -4.22
N HIS A 41 9.98 40.13 -4.92
CA HIS A 41 9.46 41.50 -4.68
C HIS A 41 8.04 41.56 -4.15
N SER A 42 7.36 40.44 -3.99
CA SER A 42 5.96 40.37 -3.58
C SER A 42 5.75 39.41 -2.40
N ASP A 43 4.66 39.60 -1.69
CA ASP A 43 4.16 38.67 -0.68
C ASP A 43 3.90 37.28 -1.32
N PRO A 44 4.27 36.18 -0.66
CA PRO A 44 3.93 34.82 -1.07
C PRO A 44 2.46 34.59 -1.43
N GLU A 45 1.55 35.28 -0.77
CA GLU A 45 0.11 35.24 -1.10
C GLU A 45 -0.18 35.78 -2.50
N ARG A 46 0.53 36.80 -2.94
CA ARG A 46 0.39 37.36 -4.30
C ARG A 46 0.87 36.37 -5.35
N ALA A 47 2.01 35.72 -5.11
CA ALA A 47 2.54 34.69 -6.01
C ALA A 47 1.54 33.51 -6.09
N ARG A 48 1.03 33.04 -4.96
CA ARG A 48 0.01 32.00 -4.90
C ARG A 48 -1.25 32.38 -5.67
N TYR A 49 -1.75 33.59 -5.50
CA TYR A 49 -2.91 34.07 -6.26
C TYR A 49 -2.68 34.04 -7.76
N LEU A 50 -1.51 34.52 -8.23
CA LEU A 50 -1.19 34.56 -9.63
C LEU A 50 -1.10 33.14 -10.22
N MET A 51 -0.42 32.23 -9.54
CA MET A 51 -0.33 30.82 -9.96
C MET A 51 -1.71 30.17 -10.08
N LEU A 52 -2.60 30.39 -9.12
CA LEU A 52 -3.97 29.87 -9.19
C LEU A 52 -4.74 30.45 -10.37
N ARG A 53 -4.56 31.75 -10.67
CA ARG A 53 -5.20 32.40 -11.84
C ARG A 53 -4.66 31.85 -13.17
N LEU A 54 -3.37 31.54 -13.25
CA LEU A 54 -2.77 30.90 -14.42
C LEU A 54 -3.34 29.49 -14.64
N LEU A 55 -3.45 28.69 -13.59
CA LEU A 55 -4.07 27.37 -13.63
C LEU A 55 -5.55 27.44 -14.05
N GLU A 56 -6.30 28.36 -13.50
CA GLU A 56 -7.70 28.60 -13.90
C GLU A 56 -7.80 28.95 -15.38
N ARG A 57 -6.89 29.79 -15.86
CA ARG A 57 -6.84 30.18 -17.28
C ARG A 57 -6.47 29.00 -18.19
N ALA A 58 -5.50 28.20 -17.79
CA ALA A 58 -5.10 26.98 -18.51
C ALA A 58 -6.28 26.01 -18.62
N THR A 59 -6.99 25.77 -17.51
CA THR A 59 -8.19 24.93 -17.49
C THR A 59 -9.28 25.46 -18.42
N ALA A 60 -9.54 26.76 -18.41
CA ALA A 60 -10.52 27.39 -19.29
C ALA A 60 -10.15 27.26 -20.77
N LYS A 61 -8.87 27.12 -21.08
CA LYS A 61 -8.33 26.85 -22.42
C LYS A 61 -8.21 25.37 -22.76
N ARG A 62 -8.68 24.47 -21.87
CA ARG A 62 -8.62 23.02 -22.02
C ARG A 62 -7.19 22.48 -22.16
N VAL A 63 -6.22 23.15 -21.56
CA VAL A 63 -4.88 22.59 -21.40
C VAL A 63 -4.99 21.48 -20.35
N GLU A 64 -4.58 20.27 -20.71
CA GLU A 64 -4.52 19.15 -19.76
C GLU A 64 -3.45 19.46 -18.72
N MET A 65 -3.92 19.85 -17.53
CA MET A 65 -3.05 20.08 -16.39
C MET A 65 -2.92 18.79 -15.59
N PRO A 66 -1.71 18.43 -15.14
CA PRO A 66 -1.57 17.36 -14.18
C PRO A 66 -2.40 17.69 -12.93
N SER A 67 -3.05 16.70 -12.37
CA SER A 67 -3.80 16.89 -11.14
C SER A 67 -2.85 17.35 -10.02
N LEU A 68 -2.93 18.62 -9.68
CA LEU A 68 -2.21 19.18 -8.51
C LEU A 68 -2.85 18.75 -7.18
N THR A 69 -3.96 18.05 -7.25
CA THR A 69 -4.69 17.50 -6.11
C THR A 69 -4.45 16.01 -5.91
N SER A 70 -3.32 15.43 -6.37
CA SER A 70 -2.86 14.28 -5.64
C SER A 70 -2.52 14.82 -4.24
N THR A 71 -3.43 14.65 -3.31
CA THR A 71 -3.12 14.79 -1.90
C THR A 71 -1.95 13.84 -1.67
N ASP A 72 -0.74 14.38 -1.67
CA ASP A 72 0.34 13.73 -0.97
C ASP A 72 -0.25 13.32 0.38
N PHE A 73 0.03 12.11 0.82
CA PHE A 73 -0.30 11.72 2.18
C PHE A 73 0.32 12.80 3.09
N VAL A 74 -0.50 13.75 3.48
CA VAL A 74 -0.11 14.68 4.54
C VAL A 74 -0.18 13.86 5.81
N ASN A 75 0.94 13.33 6.23
CA ASN A 75 1.04 12.74 7.55
C ASN A 75 0.58 13.81 8.56
N THR A 76 -0.46 13.51 9.29
CA THR A 76 -0.95 14.39 10.36
C THR A 76 0.07 14.54 11.49
N ILE A 77 1.00 13.57 11.59
CA ILE A 77 2.14 13.61 12.49
C ILE A 77 3.40 13.79 11.63
N PRO A 78 4.15 14.88 11.79
CA PRO A 78 5.45 15.05 11.11
C PRO A 78 6.41 13.91 11.48
N THR A 79 7.24 13.47 10.55
CA THR A 79 8.21 12.38 10.77
C THR A 79 9.16 12.65 11.94
N THR A 80 9.42 13.92 12.24
CA THR A 80 10.23 14.33 13.41
C THR A 80 9.53 14.13 14.76
N MET A 81 8.23 13.88 14.74
CA MET A 81 7.39 13.63 15.92
C MET A 81 6.90 12.18 15.99
N GLU A 82 7.29 11.34 15.03
CA GLU A 82 6.98 9.92 15.09
C GLU A 82 7.69 9.29 16.28
N PRO A 83 6.99 8.50 17.12
CA PRO A 83 7.64 7.73 18.17
C PRO A 83 8.57 6.68 17.56
N GLU A 84 9.57 6.28 18.31
CA GLU A 84 10.40 5.15 17.92
C GLU A 84 9.54 3.89 17.75
N PHE A 85 9.91 3.08 16.74
CA PHE A 85 9.21 1.82 16.48
C PHE A 85 9.30 0.90 17.72
N PRO A 86 8.16 0.39 18.24
CA PRO A 86 8.14 -0.28 19.56
C PRO A 86 8.72 -1.70 19.57
N GLY A 87 9.22 -2.19 18.44
CA GLY A 87 9.74 -3.55 18.30
C GLY A 87 11.08 -3.60 17.56
N ASP A 88 11.51 -4.81 17.21
CA ASP A 88 12.64 -5.04 16.32
C ASP A 88 12.15 -5.02 14.86
N GLU A 89 12.30 -3.89 14.18
CA GLU A 89 11.79 -3.70 12.83
C GLU A 89 12.40 -4.71 11.82
N GLU A 90 13.67 -5.05 11.97
CA GLU A 90 14.34 -5.99 11.08
C GLU A 90 13.87 -7.44 11.31
N LEU A 91 13.64 -7.81 12.56
CA LEU A 91 13.05 -9.09 12.91
C LEU A 91 11.63 -9.20 12.36
N GLU A 92 10.82 -8.17 12.53
CA GLU A 92 9.45 -8.16 12.05
C GLU A 92 9.34 -8.17 10.53
N LYS A 93 10.22 -7.44 9.83
CA LYS A 93 10.35 -7.53 8.37
C LYS A 93 10.66 -8.94 7.91
N ARG A 94 11.58 -9.62 8.60
CA ARG A 94 11.95 -11.00 8.30
C ARG A 94 10.80 -11.97 8.55
N TYR A 95 10.14 -11.83 9.69
CA TYR A 95 8.99 -12.65 10.05
C TYR A 95 7.84 -12.49 9.03
N ARG A 96 7.51 -11.25 8.67
CA ARG A 96 6.53 -10.96 7.63
C ARG A 96 6.88 -11.57 6.27
N ARG A 97 8.16 -11.60 5.89
CA ARG A 97 8.59 -12.30 4.66
C ARG A 97 8.31 -13.80 4.73
N TRP A 98 8.54 -14.43 5.86
CA TRP A 98 8.24 -15.86 6.05
C TRP A 98 6.75 -16.13 6.01
N ILE A 99 5.93 -15.33 6.66
CA ILE A 99 4.47 -15.48 6.59
C ILE A 99 3.99 -15.34 5.14
N ARG A 100 4.45 -14.32 4.42
CA ARG A 100 4.09 -14.10 3.01
C ARG A 100 4.52 -15.26 2.11
N TRP A 101 5.70 -15.81 2.36
CA TRP A 101 6.18 -16.97 1.64
C TRP A 101 5.32 -18.20 1.90
N ASN A 102 5.04 -18.51 3.16
CA ASN A 102 4.18 -19.65 3.51
C ASN A 102 2.77 -19.50 2.96
N ALA A 103 2.19 -18.30 3.00
CA ALA A 103 0.90 -18.02 2.39
C ALA A 103 0.90 -18.29 0.86
N ALA A 104 1.94 -17.83 0.16
CA ALA A 104 2.08 -18.05 -1.27
C ALA A 104 2.24 -19.55 -1.61
N ILE A 105 3.06 -20.27 -0.86
CA ILE A 105 3.27 -21.72 -1.06
C ILE A 105 1.99 -22.51 -0.77
N MET A 106 1.25 -22.16 0.28
CA MET A 106 -0.03 -22.80 0.60
C MET A 106 -1.04 -22.64 -0.56
N VAL A 107 -1.20 -21.43 -1.07
CA VAL A 107 -2.08 -21.17 -2.22
C VAL A 107 -1.59 -21.87 -3.48
N HIS A 108 -0.28 -21.89 -3.71
CA HIS A 108 0.31 -22.61 -4.85
C HIS A 108 0.07 -24.12 -4.76
N ARG A 109 0.28 -24.71 -3.58
CA ARG A 109 0.02 -26.14 -3.36
C ARG A 109 -1.47 -26.50 -3.53
N ALA A 110 -2.36 -25.61 -3.19
CA ALA A 110 -3.81 -25.79 -3.38
C ALA A 110 -4.24 -25.84 -4.87
N GLN A 111 -3.37 -25.43 -5.79
CA GLN A 111 -3.62 -25.48 -7.25
C GLN A 111 -3.11 -26.76 -7.93
N ARG A 112 -2.45 -27.65 -7.20
CA ARG A 112 -1.89 -28.88 -7.78
C ARG A 112 -2.96 -29.81 -8.37
N PRO A 113 -2.60 -30.67 -9.34
CA PRO A 113 -3.55 -31.63 -9.92
C PRO A 113 -4.25 -32.49 -8.86
N GLY A 114 -5.54 -32.69 -9.03
CA GLY A 114 -6.39 -33.45 -8.11
C GLY A 114 -6.99 -32.64 -6.94
N ILE A 115 -6.51 -31.39 -6.71
CA ILE A 115 -7.07 -30.47 -5.72
C ILE A 115 -7.72 -29.29 -6.45
N GLY A 116 -6.94 -28.42 -7.09
CA GLY A 116 -7.42 -27.37 -7.99
C GLY A 116 -8.30 -26.29 -7.37
N VAL A 117 -8.26 -26.12 -6.04
CA VAL A 117 -9.14 -25.16 -5.33
C VAL A 117 -8.60 -23.73 -5.41
N GLY A 118 -7.31 -23.57 -5.74
CA GLY A 118 -6.69 -22.26 -5.88
C GLY A 118 -6.70 -21.42 -4.60
N GLY A 119 -6.80 -20.12 -4.75
CA GLY A 119 -6.85 -19.17 -3.65
C GLY A 119 -6.39 -17.78 -4.08
N HIS A 120 -6.67 -16.79 -3.25
CA HIS A 120 -6.28 -15.41 -3.47
C HIS A 120 -5.12 -15.05 -2.55
N ILE A 121 -4.10 -14.39 -3.06
CA ILE A 121 -2.94 -13.93 -2.27
C ILE A 121 -2.83 -12.40 -2.25
N SER A 122 -3.36 -11.71 -3.27
CA SER A 122 -3.20 -10.27 -3.44
C SER A 122 -3.78 -9.46 -2.29
N THR A 123 -4.94 -9.86 -1.78
CA THR A 123 -5.60 -9.17 -0.65
C THR A 123 -4.72 -9.20 0.60
N TYR A 124 -4.21 -10.38 0.96
CA TYR A 124 -3.27 -10.48 2.07
C TYR A 124 -1.97 -9.73 1.77
N ALA A 125 -1.39 -9.90 0.59
CA ALA A 125 -0.12 -9.27 0.24
C ALA A 125 -0.17 -7.74 0.33
N GLY A 126 -1.29 -7.13 -0.06
CA GLY A 126 -1.51 -5.69 0.06
C GLY A 126 -1.71 -5.21 1.50
N ALA A 127 -2.33 -6.02 2.35
CA ALA A 127 -2.65 -5.69 3.73
C ALA A 127 -1.65 -6.25 4.77
N ALA A 128 -0.63 -6.98 4.34
CA ALA A 128 0.29 -7.68 5.24
C ALA A 128 0.92 -6.77 6.31
N PRO A 129 1.42 -5.55 6.00
CA PRO A 129 1.96 -4.68 7.04
C PRO A 129 0.92 -4.28 8.09
N LEU A 130 -0.34 -4.03 7.67
CA LEU A 130 -1.42 -3.68 8.57
C LEU A 130 -1.72 -4.82 9.56
N TYR A 131 -1.82 -6.06 9.07
CA TYR A 131 -2.06 -7.22 9.91
C TYR A 131 -0.89 -7.49 10.86
N GLU A 132 0.35 -7.39 10.37
CA GLU A 132 1.53 -7.63 11.21
C GLU A 132 1.62 -6.59 12.35
N VAL A 133 1.47 -5.32 12.03
CA VAL A 133 1.49 -4.26 13.04
C VAL A 133 0.34 -4.42 14.02
N GLY A 134 -0.87 -4.72 13.55
CA GLY A 134 -2.03 -4.97 14.39
C GLY A 134 -1.80 -6.12 15.37
N LEU A 135 -1.34 -7.26 14.86
CA LEU A 135 -1.12 -8.48 15.66
C LEU A 135 0.09 -8.41 16.57
N ASN A 136 1.13 -7.65 16.19
CA ASN A 136 2.35 -7.57 17.00
C ASN A 136 2.27 -6.49 18.10
N HIS A 137 1.52 -5.41 17.89
CA HIS A 137 1.60 -4.23 18.74
C HIS A 137 0.27 -3.72 19.31
N PHE A 138 -0.87 -4.07 18.70
CA PHE A 138 -2.15 -3.49 19.07
C PHE A 138 -3.18 -4.49 19.59
N PHE A 139 -3.34 -5.63 18.91
CA PHE A 139 -4.39 -6.58 19.28
C PHE A 139 -3.97 -7.39 20.50
N LYS A 140 -4.87 -7.46 21.45
CA LYS A 140 -4.67 -8.17 22.71
C LYS A 140 -5.02 -9.65 22.58
N GLY A 141 -4.16 -10.50 23.08
CA GLY A 141 -4.40 -11.94 23.16
C GLY A 141 -5.42 -12.29 24.25
N LYS A 142 -5.86 -13.54 24.27
CA LYS A 142 -6.84 -14.05 25.26
C LYS A 142 -6.35 -13.98 26.70
N ASP A 143 -5.02 -13.94 26.89
CA ASP A 143 -4.38 -13.89 28.21
C ASP A 143 -4.26 -12.46 28.76
N ASP A 144 -4.69 -11.44 28.02
CA ASP A 144 -4.73 -10.07 28.52
C ASP A 144 -5.78 -9.94 29.64
N PRO A 145 -5.44 -9.33 30.78
CA PRO A 145 -6.37 -9.18 31.92
C PRO A 145 -7.66 -8.41 31.58
N SER A 146 -7.64 -7.57 30.55
CA SER A 146 -8.83 -6.85 30.06
C SER A 146 -9.69 -7.67 29.08
N GLY A 147 -9.31 -8.92 28.81
CA GLY A 147 -9.89 -9.78 27.79
C GLY A 147 -9.21 -9.60 26.43
N GLY A 148 -9.30 -10.62 25.56
CA GLY A 148 -8.72 -10.57 24.22
C GLY A 148 -9.58 -9.78 23.22
N ASP A 149 -8.95 -9.20 22.21
CA ASP A 149 -9.65 -8.54 21.13
C ASP A 149 -10.31 -9.55 20.19
N GLN A 150 -11.45 -9.16 19.66
CA GLN A 150 -12.15 -9.89 18.60
C GLN A 150 -11.83 -9.23 17.27
N VAL A 151 -11.10 -9.94 16.41
CA VAL A 151 -10.67 -9.40 15.10
C VAL A 151 -11.34 -10.20 13.99
N PHE A 152 -12.05 -9.50 13.11
CA PHE A 152 -12.68 -10.08 11.94
C PHE A 152 -11.81 -9.81 10.71
N PHE A 153 -11.15 -10.84 10.22
CA PHE A 153 -10.33 -10.76 9.02
C PHE A 153 -11.20 -10.95 7.76
N GLN A 154 -10.86 -10.21 6.70
CA GLN A 154 -11.45 -10.47 5.41
C GLN A 154 -11.07 -11.89 4.95
N GLY A 155 -12.05 -12.69 4.53
CA GLY A 155 -11.83 -14.08 4.12
C GLY A 155 -10.76 -14.23 3.05
N HIS A 156 -10.68 -13.31 2.09
CA HIS A 156 -9.64 -13.29 1.05
C HIS A 156 -8.21 -13.08 1.60
N ALA A 157 -8.06 -12.62 2.83
CA ALA A 157 -6.77 -12.51 3.52
C ALA A 157 -6.41 -13.75 4.35
N SER A 158 -7.30 -14.75 4.41
CA SER A 158 -7.10 -15.99 5.20
C SER A 158 -5.77 -16.71 4.94
N PRO A 159 -5.18 -16.73 3.72
CA PRO A 159 -3.87 -17.34 3.53
C PRO A 159 -2.80 -16.79 4.46
N GLY A 160 -2.78 -15.48 4.70
CA GLY A 160 -1.84 -14.86 5.62
C GLY A 160 -2.11 -15.23 7.07
N MET A 161 -3.37 -15.33 7.45
CA MET A 161 -3.77 -15.71 8.81
C MET A 161 -3.39 -17.15 9.12
N TYR A 162 -3.62 -18.07 8.20
CA TYR A 162 -3.20 -19.47 8.34
C TYR A 162 -1.67 -19.61 8.35
N ALA A 163 -0.97 -18.91 7.47
CA ALA A 163 0.47 -18.90 7.46
C ALA A 163 1.06 -18.36 8.77
N ARG A 164 0.46 -17.33 9.36
CA ARG A 164 0.85 -16.82 10.66
C ARG A 164 0.58 -17.84 11.77
N ALA A 165 -0.60 -18.44 11.81
CA ALA A 165 -0.94 -19.47 12.78
C ALA A 165 0.01 -20.69 12.69
N TYR A 166 0.46 -21.04 11.50
CA TYR A 166 1.50 -22.03 11.29
C TYR A 166 2.84 -21.59 11.89
N MET A 167 3.29 -20.38 11.63
CA MET A 167 4.53 -19.84 12.19
C MET A 167 4.50 -19.74 13.72
N GLU A 168 3.32 -19.56 14.28
CA GLU A 168 3.08 -19.56 15.74
C GLU A 168 2.93 -20.98 16.34
N GLY A 169 3.03 -22.03 15.52
CA GLY A 169 2.90 -23.41 15.95
C GLY A 169 1.47 -23.86 16.27
N ARG A 170 0.45 -23.08 15.89
CA ARG A 170 -0.98 -23.41 16.08
C ARG A 170 -1.55 -24.30 14.98
N LEU A 171 -0.92 -24.30 13.82
CA LEU A 171 -1.26 -25.15 12.68
C LEU A 171 -0.02 -25.93 12.24
N THR A 172 -0.24 -27.07 11.60
CA THR A 172 0.80 -27.92 11.03
C THR A 172 0.89 -27.74 9.51
N GLU A 173 1.95 -28.25 8.89
CA GLU A 173 2.06 -28.29 7.42
C GLU A 173 0.90 -29.08 6.78
N LYS A 174 0.45 -30.15 7.45
CA LYS A 174 -0.71 -30.94 7.00
C LYS A 174 -1.99 -30.10 6.97
N ASP A 175 -2.18 -29.20 7.93
CA ASP A 175 -3.33 -28.29 7.97
C ASP A 175 -3.25 -27.30 6.80
N LEU A 176 -2.09 -26.70 6.54
CA LEU A 176 -1.91 -25.82 5.39
C LEU A 176 -2.15 -26.51 4.05
N ASP A 177 -1.75 -27.79 3.92
CA ASP A 177 -2.02 -28.59 2.73
C ASP A 177 -3.51 -28.92 2.52
N SER A 178 -4.33 -28.71 3.55
CA SER A 178 -5.79 -28.85 3.52
C SER A 178 -6.54 -27.54 3.30
N PHE A 179 -5.85 -26.49 2.88
CA PHE A 179 -6.45 -25.19 2.60
C PHE A 179 -7.59 -25.27 1.59
N ARG A 180 -8.74 -24.70 1.93
CA ARG A 180 -9.99 -24.71 1.16
C ARG A 180 -10.56 -26.10 0.89
N GLN A 181 -10.33 -27.04 1.76
CA GLN A 181 -10.78 -28.42 1.63
C GLN A 181 -11.66 -28.88 2.81
N GLU A 182 -12.32 -27.94 3.49
CA GLU A 182 -13.16 -28.22 4.66
C GLU A 182 -14.28 -29.23 4.41
N VAL A 183 -14.74 -29.34 3.16
CA VAL A 183 -15.82 -30.27 2.77
C VAL A 183 -15.28 -31.55 2.15
N SER A 184 -14.14 -31.48 1.47
CA SER A 184 -13.62 -32.62 0.68
C SER A 184 -12.76 -33.61 1.48
N ARG A 185 -12.33 -33.25 2.68
CA ARG A 185 -11.51 -34.11 3.57
C ARG A 185 -12.27 -34.74 4.74
N GLY A 186 -13.53 -34.49 4.87
CA GLY A 186 -14.33 -34.90 6.02
C GLY A 186 -14.62 -33.75 6.98
N GLU A 187 -15.58 -33.94 7.86
CA GLU A 187 -16.04 -32.90 8.78
C GLU A 187 -14.92 -32.52 9.76
N GLY A 188 -14.49 -31.27 9.71
CA GLY A 188 -13.45 -30.71 10.59
C GLY A 188 -11.99 -31.00 10.22
N GLU A 189 -11.70 -31.67 9.11
CA GLU A 189 -10.32 -32.00 8.72
C GLU A 189 -9.66 -31.01 7.77
N GLY A 190 -10.39 -30.12 7.14
CA GLY A 190 -9.87 -29.12 6.20
C GLY A 190 -9.93 -27.70 6.74
N LEU A 191 -9.01 -26.85 6.30
CA LEU A 191 -9.10 -25.43 6.62
C LEU A 191 -10.19 -24.74 5.80
N PRO A 192 -11.02 -23.92 6.44
CA PRO A 192 -12.09 -23.16 5.76
C PRO A 192 -11.57 -22.23 4.67
N SER A 193 -12.39 -21.99 3.65
CA SER A 193 -12.05 -21.06 2.60
C SER A 193 -12.25 -19.60 3.02
N TYR A 194 -13.42 -19.25 3.48
CA TYR A 194 -13.76 -17.90 4.00
C TYR A 194 -15.04 -17.98 4.87
#